data_d1be8e08dd0ee1d86f72727b63aca799
#
_entry.id   d1be8e08dd0ee1d86f72727b63aca799
#
_cell.length_a   1.000
_cell.length_b   1.000
_cell.length_c   1.000
_cell.angle_alpha   90.00
_cell.angle_beta   90.00
_cell.angle_gamma   90.00
#
_symmetry.space_group_name_H-M   'P 1'
#
loop_
_entity.id
_entity.type
_entity.pdbx_description
1 polymer ?
#
loop_
_entity_poly.entity_id
_entity_poly.type
_entity_poly.pdbx_seq_one_letter_code
_entity_poly.pdbx_strand_id
1 'polypeptide(L)'
;LIKKGQNMTLKIAIAGAGGRMGRQLIQAVHHAEGAELGAAFERKGSSLVGADAGELAGIGALGIKVSDDLNAEKDNFDLLIDFTRPEGTLEHIAFCVANNKKMVIGTTGFDDAGKVAIQAASEKIAIVFASNFSVGVNLVFKLLEKAAKVMGDYCDIEIIEAHHRHKVDAPSGTALSMGEHIAKTLGRDLKTHGVFCREGITGERKRDEI
;
A
#
# COMPACT_ATOMS: atom_id res chain seq x y z
N LEU A 1 -39.28 -0.87 0.50
CA LEU A 1 -38.86 -2.18 1.03
C LEU A 1 -37.58 -2.57 0.30
N ILE A 2 -36.41 -2.20 0.87
CA ILE A 2 -35.10 -2.66 0.38
C ILE A 2 -35.00 -4.14 0.77
N LYS A 3 -34.98 -5.02 -0.24
CA LYS A 3 -34.65 -6.44 -0.01
C LYS A 3 -33.32 -6.50 0.70
N LYS A 4 -33.28 -7.07 1.91
CA LYS A 4 -32.02 -7.51 2.55
C LYS A 4 -31.33 -8.47 1.55
N GLY A 5 -30.30 -7.98 0.84
CA GLY A 5 -29.44 -8.82 0.04
C GLY A 5 -28.81 -9.84 0.97
N GLN A 6 -28.66 -11.06 0.51
CA GLN A 6 -27.81 -12.06 1.17
C GLN A 6 -26.47 -11.39 1.41
N ASN A 7 -26.00 -11.34 2.66
CA ASN A 7 -24.64 -10.92 2.99
C ASN A 7 -23.70 -11.93 2.31
N MET A 8 -23.25 -11.61 1.09
CA MET A 8 -22.20 -12.38 0.45
C MET A 8 -20.91 -12.08 1.20
N THR A 9 -20.33 -13.08 1.83
CA THR A 9 -18.99 -12.99 2.47
C THR A 9 -17.96 -12.76 1.37
N LEU A 10 -17.17 -11.70 1.47
CA LEU A 10 -16.09 -11.38 0.52
C LEU A 10 -14.91 -12.31 0.77
N LYS A 11 -14.52 -13.10 -0.23
CA LYS A 11 -13.35 -13.96 -0.16
C LYS A 11 -12.09 -13.16 -0.51
N ILE A 12 -11.17 -13.11 0.42
CA ILE A 12 -9.95 -12.31 0.32
C ILE A 12 -8.74 -13.23 0.21
N ALA A 13 -7.86 -12.92 -0.74
CA ALA A 13 -6.54 -13.52 -0.84
C ALA A 13 -5.47 -12.54 -0.33
N ILE A 14 -4.41 -13.06 0.28
CA ILE A 14 -3.28 -12.30 0.78
C ILE A 14 -2.00 -12.72 0.06
N ALA A 15 -1.34 -11.77 -0.63
CA ALA A 15 -0.01 -11.96 -1.20
C ALA A 15 1.08 -11.67 -0.15
N GLY A 16 2.13 -12.49 -0.12
CA GLY A 16 3.20 -12.41 0.86
C GLY A 16 2.75 -12.83 2.26
N ALA A 17 1.99 -13.92 2.36
CA ALA A 17 1.34 -14.41 3.58
C ALA A 17 2.28 -14.60 4.77
N GLY A 18 3.53 -15.01 4.53
CA GLY A 18 4.54 -15.22 5.59
C GLY A 18 5.23 -13.93 6.05
N GLY A 19 5.05 -12.82 5.34
CA GLY A 19 5.60 -11.51 5.70
C GLY A 19 4.92 -10.89 6.92
N ARG A 20 5.55 -9.84 7.46
CA ARG A 20 4.97 -9.10 8.62
C ARG A 20 3.56 -8.59 8.34
N MET A 21 3.36 -7.93 7.19
CA MET A 21 2.03 -7.44 6.79
C MET A 21 1.08 -8.59 6.45
N GLY A 22 1.55 -9.62 5.73
CA GLY A 22 0.72 -10.77 5.37
C GLY A 22 0.07 -11.43 6.58
N ARG A 23 0.85 -11.70 7.63
CA ARG A 23 0.33 -12.28 8.88
C ARG A 23 -0.71 -11.38 9.57
N GLN A 24 -0.47 -10.07 9.63
CA GLN A 24 -1.42 -9.12 10.20
C GLN A 24 -2.71 -9.02 9.36
N LEU A 25 -2.60 -9.08 8.04
CA LEU A 25 -3.75 -9.08 7.14
C LEU A 25 -4.58 -10.35 7.27
N ILE A 26 -3.95 -11.52 7.41
CA ILE A 26 -4.66 -12.78 7.68
C ILE A 26 -5.44 -12.69 9.00
N GLN A 27 -4.83 -12.18 10.07
CA GLN A 27 -5.51 -11.95 11.35
C GLN A 27 -6.68 -10.96 11.18
N ALA A 28 -6.46 -9.85 10.48
CA ALA A 28 -7.49 -8.84 10.28
C ALA A 28 -8.69 -9.39 9.49
N VAL A 29 -8.44 -10.15 8.43
CA VAL A 29 -9.50 -10.79 7.63
C VAL A 29 -10.28 -11.81 8.48
N HIS A 30 -9.58 -12.62 9.30
CA HIS A 30 -10.20 -13.59 10.18
C HIS A 30 -11.18 -12.97 11.20
N HIS A 31 -10.88 -11.75 11.68
CA HIS A 31 -11.72 -11.04 12.64
C HIS A 31 -12.77 -10.11 11.99
N ALA A 32 -12.70 -9.91 10.67
CA ALA A 32 -13.61 -9.00 9.98
C ALA A 32 -14.98 -9.64 9.71
N GLU A 33 -16.06 -8.94 10.05
CA GLU A 33 -17.41 -9.34 9.65
C GLU A 33 -17.59 -9.17 8.14
N GLY A 34 -18.18 -10.16 7.49
CA GLY A 34 -18.49 -10.13 6.05
C GLY A 34 -17.28 -10.38 5.13
N ALA A 35 -16.14 -10.81 5.70
CA ALA A 35 -14.96 -11.24 4.95
C ALA A 35 -14.45 -12.61 5.45
N GLU A 36 -13.82 -13.35 4.57
CA GLU A 36 -13.13 -14.59 4.92
C GLU A 36 -11.85 -14.74 4.11
N LEU A 37 -10.86 -15.44 4.67
CA LEU A 37 -9.66 -15.76 3.94
C LEU A 37 -9.98 -16.88 2.93
N GLY A 38 -9.81 -16.60 1.64
CA GLY A 38 -10.05 -17.57 0.57
C GLY A 38 -8.75 -18.21 0.06
N ALA A 39 -7.64 -17.47 0.05
CA ALA A 39 -6.34 -17.95 -0.37
C ALA A 39 -5.20 -17.17 0.29
N ALA A 40 -4.00 -17.76 0.33
CA ALA A 40 -2.80 -17.13 0.83
C ALA A 40 -1.63 -17.49 -0.09
N PHE A 41 -0.85 -16.47 -0.48
CA PHE A 41 0.20 -16.66 -1.49
C PHE A 41 1.57 -16.28 -0.98
N GLU A 42 2.56 -17.02 -1.45
CA GLU A 42 3.98 -16.75 -1.32
C GLU A 42 4.67 -16.87 -2.67
N ARG A 43 5.86 -16.27 -2.77
CA ARG A 43 6.70 -16.40 -3.97
C ARG A 43 7.07 -17.85 -4.24
N LYS A 44 7.29 -18.21 -5.49
CA LYS A 44 7.79 -19.53 -5.89
C LYS A 44 9.06 -19.89 -5.13
N GLY A 45 9.11 -21.14 -4.67
CA GLY A 45 10.23 -21.68 -3.90
C GLY A 45 10.32 -21.20 -2.45
N SER A 46 9.30 -20.53 -1.92
CA SER A 46 9.21 -20.25 -0.49
C SER A 46 9.04 -21.55 0.30
N SER A 47 9.80 -21.70 1.40
CA SER A 47 9.65 -22.81 2.33
C SER A 47 8.31 -22.82 3.07
N LEU A 48 7.52 -21.77 2.93
CA LEU A 48 6.20 -21.63 3.57
C LEU A 48 5.07 -22.19 2.71
N VAL A 49 5.33 -22.54 1.45
CA VAL A 49 4.32 -23.18 0.58
C VAL A 49 3.88 -24.50 1.20
N GLY A 50 2.56 -24.71 1.29
CA GLY A 50 1.93 -25.85 1.94
C GLY A 50 1.68 -25.69 3.43
N ALA A 51 2.25 -24.68 4.11
CA ALA A 51 1.94 -24.37 5.50
C ALA A 51 0.51 -23.81 5.63
N ASP A 52 -0.11 -23.96 6.79
CA ASP A 52 -1.41 -23.35 7.08
C ASP A 52 -1.26 -21.84 7.33
N ALA A 53 -2.06 -21.05 6.64
CA ALA A 53 -2.00 -19.59 6.71
C ALA A 53 -2.36 -19.05 8.11
N GLY A 54 -3.30 -19.68 8.80
CA GLY A 54 -3.68 -19.30 10.15
C GLY A 54 -2.62 -19.62 11.18
N GLU A 55 -1.95 -20.77 11.06
CA GLU A 55 -0.81 -21.13 11.92
C GLU A 55 0.35 -20.14 11.71
N LEU A 56 0.65 -19.76 10.45
CA LEU A 56 1.66 -18.72 10.17
C LEU A 56 1.30 -17.36 10.77
N ALA A 57 0.02 -17.04 10.83
CA ALA A 57 -0.48 -15.81 11.43
C ALA A 57 -0.63 -15.89 12.96
N GLY A 58 -0.50 -17.07 13.57
CA GLY A 58 -0.60 -17.27 15.02
C GLY A 58 -2.03 -17.30 15.57
N ILE A 59 -3.02 -17.63 14.74
CA ILE A 59 -4.45 -17.70 15.11
C ILE A 59 -5.03 -19.12 15.05
N GLY A 60 -4.17 -20.14 14.95
CA GLY A 60 -4.58 -21.52 14.80
C GLY A 60 -4.81 -21.91 13.34
N ALA A 61 -5.06 -23.18 13.08
CA ALA A 61 -5.26 -23.69 11.75
C ALA A 61 -6.59 -23.20 11.14
N LEU A 62 -6.51 -22.66 9.93
CA LEU A 62 -7.68 -22.25 9.13
C LEU A 62 -8.02 -23.25 8.00
N GLY A 63 -7.19 -24.25 7.77
CA GLY A 63 -7.35 -25.19 6.66
C GLY A 63 -6.95 -24.62 5.30
N ILE A 64 -6.43 -23.40 5.25
CA ILE A 64 -6.03 -22.69 4.03
C ILE A 64 -4.52 -22.79 3.90
N LYS A 65 -4.04 -23.52 2.90
CA LYS A 65 -2.62 -23.69 2.66
C LYS A 65 -2.05 -22.54 1.82
N VAL A 66 -0.86 -22.11 2.18
CA VAL A 66 -0.10 -21.14 1.39
C VAL A 66 0.27 -21.78 0.05
N SER A 67 -0.06 -21.10 -1.04
CA SER A 67 0.21 -21.52 -2.42
C SER A 67 1.22 -20.58 -3.08
N ASP A 68 1.90 -21.05 -4.11
CA ASP A 68 2.69 -20.24 -5.04
C ASP A 68 2.09 -20.20 -6.46
N ASP A 69 0.87 -20.71 -6.61
CA ASP A 69 0.14 -20.74 -7.87
C ASP A 69 -1.20 -20.01 -7.76
N LEU A 70 -1.25 -18.81 -8.30
CA LEU A 70 -2.47 -17.99 -8.37
C LEU A 70 -3.59 -18.65 -9.18
N ASN A 71 -3.23 -19.41 -10.24
CA ASN A 71 -4.22 -20.06 -11.10
C ASN A 71 -4.91 -21.24 -10.40
N ALA A 72 -4.20 -21.96 -9.54
CA ALA A 72 -4.76 -23.06 -8.77
C ALA A 72 -5.85 -22.56 -7.80
N GLU A 73 -5.71 -21.34 -7.28
CA GLU A 73 -6.59 -20.76 -6.26
C GLU A 73 -7.55 -19.69 -6.81
N LYS A 74 -7.61 -19.47 -8.12
CA LYS A 74 -8.36 -18.35 -8.73
C LYS A 74 -9.85 -18.29 -8.38
N ASP A 75 -10.46 -19.43 -8.12
CA ASP A 75 -11.89 -19.51 -7.82
C ASP A 75 -12.19 -19.39 -6.33
N ASN A 76 -11.14 -19.33 -5.50
CA ASN A 76 -11.23 -19.28 -4.05
C ASN A 76 -11.26 -17.85 -3.49
N PHE A 77 -11.05 -16.80 -4.30
CA PHE A 77 -11.08 -15.43 -3.83
C PHE A 77 -11.69 -14.44 -4.84
N ASP A 78 -12.16 -13.33 -4.34
CA ASP A 78 -12.76 -12.21 -5.09
C ASP A 78 -11.83 -11.00 -5.16
N LEU A 79 -10.97 -10.83 -4.15
CA LEU A 79 -10.10 -9.68 -3.95
C LEU A 79 -8.74 -10.13 -3.45
N LEU A 80 -7.68 -9.58 -4.04
CA LEU A 80 -6.30 -9.79 -3.60
C LEU A 80 -5.78 -8.55 -2.86
N ILE A 81 -5.24 -8.73 -1.67
CA ILE A 81 -4.49 -7.69 -0.93
C ILE A 81 -2.99 -7.95 -1.09
N ASP A 82 -2.27 -6.95 -1.56
CA ASP A 82 -0.85 -7.05 -1.89
C ASP A 82 -0.02 -5.96 -1.20
N PHE A 83 0.90 -6.40 -0.33
CA PHE A 83 1.91 -5.59 0.34
C PHE A 83 3.29 -6.23 0.13
N THR A 84 3.64 -6.54 -1.12
CA THR A 84 4.88 -7.26 -1.46
C THR A 84 5.95 -6.32 -2.03
N ARG A 85 6.33 -6.52 -3.27
CA ARG A 85 7.31 -5.72 -4.01
C ARG A 85 6.77 -5.35 -5.38
N PRO A 86 7.23 -4.24 -6.00
CA PRO A 86 6.73 -3.77 -7.28
C PRO A 86 6.63 -4.85 -8.36
N GLU A 87 7.67 -5.66 -8.54
CA GLU A 87 7.74 -6.69 -9.56
C GLU A 87 6.63 -7.73 -9.37
N GLY A 88 6.49 -8.27 -8.15
CA GLY A 88 5.45 -9.24 -7.81
C GLY A 88 4.06 -8.65 -7.92
N THR A 89 3.87 -7.41 -7.48
CA THR A 89 2.58 -6.73 -7.58
C THR A 89 2.16 -6.54 -9.04
N LEU A 90 3.08 -6.22 -9.96
CA LEU A 90 2.77 -6.10 -11.39
C LEU A 90 2.33 -7.44 -12.00
N GLU A 91 2.93 -8.54 -11.60
CA GLU A 91 2.48 -9.90 -11.99
C GLU A 91 1.06 -10.18 -11.44
N HIS A 92 0.82 -9.84 -10.17
CA HIS A 92 -0.49 -9.99 -9.55
C HIS A 92 -1.56 -9.12 -10.21
N ILE A 93 -1.23 -7.90 -10.63
CA ILE A 93 -2.14 -7.02 -11.39
C ILE A 93 -2.52 -7.68 -12.72
N ALA A 94 -1.55 -8.18 -13.48
CA ALA A 94 -1.82 -8.85 -14.76
C ALA A 94 -2.76 -10.06 -14.58
N PHE A 95 -2.52 -10.87 -13.55
CA PHE A 95 -3.40 -11.98 -13.18
C PHE A 95 -4.80 -11.51 -12.81
N CYS A 96 -4.92 -10.50 -11.95
CA CYS A 96 -6.23 -10.00 -11.48
C CYS A 96 -7.04 -9.38 -12.61
N VAL A 97 -6.41 -8.66 -13.54
CA VAL A 97 -7.07 -8.14 -14.75
C VAL A 97 -7.59 -9.28 -15.62
N ALA A 98 -6.75 -10.31 -15.87
CA ALA A 98 -7.14 -11.46 -16.70
C ALA A 98 -8.30 -12.27 -16.11
N ASN A 99 -8.44 -12.30 -14.77
CA ASN A 99 -9.42 -13.09 -14.05
C ASN A 99 -10.56 -12.26 -13.40
N ASN A 100 -10.64 -10.96 -13.72
CA ASN A 100 -11.63 -10.02 -13.17
C ASN A 100 -11.67 -10.02 -11.62
N LYS A 101 -10.48 -10.06 -10.98
CA LYS A 101 -10.34 -9.97 -9.52
C LYS A 101 -10.05 -8.54 -9.11
N LYS A 102 -10.55 -8.12 -7.96
CA LYS A 102 -10.29 -6.79 -7.37
C LYS A 102 -8.93 -6.78 -6.67
N MET A 103 -8.35 -5.59 -6.45
CA MET A 103 -7.09 -5.49 -5.72
C MET A 103 -7.08 -4.35 -4.68
N VAL A 104 -6.36 -4.61 -3.59
CA VAL A 104 -5.87 -3.56 -2.67
C VAL A 104 -4.34 -3.63 -2.68
N ILE A 105 -3.68 -2.54 -3.08
CA ILE A 105 -2.24 -2.46 -3.27
C ILE A 105 -1.66 -1.50 -2.23
N GLY A 106 -0.86 -2.04 -1.31
CA GLY A 106 -0.07 -1.30 -0.33
C GLY A 106 1.43 -1.38 -0.60
N THR A 107 1.83 -2.05 -1.67
CA THR A 107 3.21 -2.06 -2.15
C THR A 107 3.63 -0.66 -2.55
N THR A 108 4.83 -0.25 -2.14
CA THR A 108 5.43 1.05 -2.46
C THR A 108 6.68 0.88 -3.31
N GLY A 109 7.24 1.97 -3.83
CA GLY A 109 8.48 1.95 -4.60
C GLY A 109 8.31 1.68 -6.10
N PHE A 110 7.09 1.84 -6.64
CA PHE A 110 6.88 1.79 -8.09
C PHE A 110 7.54 2.98 -8.78
N ASP A 111 8.17 2.72 -9.90
CA ASP A 111 8.58 3.73 -10.86
C ASP A 111 7.37 4.30 -11.63
N ASP A 112 7.61 5.25 -12.53
CA ASP A 112 6.53 5.88 -13.31
C ASP A 112 5.84 4.85 -14.24
N ALA A 113 6.57 3.88 -14.78
CA ALA A 113 6.00 2.82 -15.62
C ALA A 113 5.06 1.91 -14.81
N GLY A 114 5.46 1.53 -13.60
CA GLY A 114 4.61 0.75 -12.69
C GLY A 114 3.34 1.50 -12.27
N LYS A 115 3.43 2.80 -12.02
CA LYS A 115 2.24 3.64 -11.73
C LYS A 115 1.29 3.72 -12.92
N VAL A 116 1.81 3.84 -14.13
CA VAL A 116 1.00 3.80 -15.38
C VAL A 116 0.31 2.45 -15.53
N ALA A 117 1.01 1.34 -15.25
CA ALA A 117 0.40 0.01 -15.30
C ALA A 117 -0.75 -0.16 -14.29
N ILE A 118 -0.59 0.34 -13.05
CA ILE A 118 -1.65 0.34 -12.03
C ILE A 118 -2.85 1.16 -12.53
N GLN A 119 -2.61 2.35 -13.08
CA GLN A 119 -3.67 3.20 -13.62
C GLN A 119 -4.42 2.51 -14.76
N ALA A 120 -3.72 1.90 -15.71
CA ALA A 120 -4.34 1.18 -16.82
C ALA A 120 -5.16 -0.04 -16.36
N ALA A 121 -4.72 -0.72 -15.30
CA ALA A 121 -5.46 -1.82 -14.68
C ALA A 121 -6.73 -1.33 -13.97
N SER A 122 -6.69 -0.15 -13.34
CA SER A 122 -7.83 0.42 -12.64
C SER A 122 -9.02 0.77 -13.55
N GLU A 123 -8.79 0.91 -14.85
CA GLU A 123 -9.85 1.06 -15.87
C GLU A 123 -10.59 -0.27 -16.14
N LYS A 124 -10.03 -1.41 -15.72
CA LYS A 124 -10.57 -2.75 -16.01
C LYS A 124 -11.11 -3.44 -14.77
N ILE A 125 -10.48 -3.25 -13.62
CA ILE A 125 -10.85 -3.86 -12.34
C ILE A 125 -10.83 -2.80 -11.23
N ALA A 126 -11.59 -3.04 -10.16
CA ALA A 126 -11.56 -2.17 -8.99
C ALA A 126 -10.21 -2.31 -8.26
N ILE A 127 -9.47 -1.20 -8.16
CA ILE A 127 -8.19 -1.12 -7.44
C ILE A 127 -8.24 -0.02 -6.40
N VAL A 128 -7.80 -0.33 -5.18
CA VAL A 128 -7.45 0.66 -4.15
C VAL A 128 -5.92 0.65 -4.03
N PHE A 129 -5.28 1.75 -4.40
CA PHE A 129 -3.82 1.91 -4.29
C PHE A 129 -3.49 3.09 -3.39
N ALA A 130 -2.70 2.85 -2.34
CA ALA A 130 -2.23 3.88 -1.43
C ALA A 130 -0.83 3.55 -0.88
N SER A 131 -0.02 4.58 -0.69
CA SER A 131 1.30 4.44 -0.06
C SER A 131 1.21 4.18 1.45
N ASN A 132 0.07 4.51 2.07
CA ASN A 132 -0.17 4.30 3.49
C ASN A 132 -1.67 4.12 3.77
N PHE A 133 -2.02 3.09 4.52
CA PHE A 133 -3.39 2.77 4.94
C PHE A 133 -3.67 3.17 6.39
N SER A 134 -2.71 3.77 7.11
CA SER A 134 -2.93 4.26 8.47
C SER A 134 -3.89 5.45 8.46
N VAL A 135 -4.98 5.36 9.23
CA VAL A 135 -5.93 6.46 9.42
C VAL A 135 -5.22 7.70 9.98
N GLY A 136 -4.31 7.50 10.95
CA GLY A 136 -3.54 8.59 11.57
C GLY A 136 -2.64 9.32 10.55
N VAL A 137 -1.91 8.60 9.71
CA VAL A 137 -1.05 9.20 8.67
C VAL A 137 -1.87 9.95 7.64
N ASN A 138 -2.99 9.38 7.18
CA ASN A 138 -3.87 10.06 6.23
C ASN A 138 -4.53 11.31 6.83
N LEU A 139 -4.85 11.28 8.14
CA LEU A 139 -5.30 12.48 8.86
C LEU A 139 -4.21 13.56 8.89
N VAL A 140 -2.95 13.18 9.16
CA VAL A 140 -1.81 14.12 9.11
C VAL A 140 -1.68 14.75 7.73
N PHE A 141 -1.77 13.99 6.64
CA PHE A 141 -1.76 14.55 5.28
C PHE A 141 -2.85 15.61 5.09
N LYS A 142 -4.05 15.36 5.55
CA LYS A 142 -5.16 16.33 5.46
C LYS A 142 -4.94 17.59 6.34
N LEU A 143 -4.33 17.44 7.49
CA LEU A 143 -3.96 18.57 8.33
C LEU A 143 -2.84 19.40 7.69
N LEU A 144 -1.84 18.77 7.08
CA LEU A 144 -0.78 19.44 6.34
C LEU A 144 -1.33 20.23 5.13
N GLU A 145 -2.22 19.65 4.33
CA GLU A 145 -2.90 20.35 3.24
C GLU A 145 -3.61 21.60 3.74
N LYS A 146 -4.35 21.47 4.86
CA LYS A 146 -5.06 22.61 5.45
C LYS A 146 -4.12 23.69 5.99
N ALA A 147 -3.06 23.30 6.68
CA ALA A 147 -2.05 24.22 7.20
C ALA A 147 -1.31 24.93 6.05
N ALA A 148 -0.86 24.20 5.03
CA ALA A 148 -0.18 24.74 3.86
C ALA A 148 -1.05 25.77 3.12
N LYS A 149 -2.34 25.49 2.94
CA LYS A 149 -3.28 26.42 2.30
C LYS A 149 -3.41 27.75 3.02
N VAL A 150 -3.28 27.75 4.34
CA VAL A 150 -3.45 28.98 5.18
C VAL A 150 -2.12 29.70 5.38
N MET A 151 -1.01 28.97 5.48
CA MET A 151 0.28 29.50 5.96
C MET A 151 1.38 29.48 4.90
N GLY A 152 1.22 28.77 3.79
CA GLY A 152 2.29 28.47 2.83
C GLY A 152 2.94 29.69 2.17
N ASP A 153 2.25 30.82 2.11
CA ASP A 153 2.77 32.05 1.48
C ASP A 153 3.72 32.86 2.38
N TYR A 154 3.72 32.59 3.69
CA TYR A 154 4.51 33.36 4.65
C TYR A 154 5.32 32.51 5.65
N CYS A 155 5.28 31.18 5.53
CA CYS A 155 6.06 30.26 6.34
C CYS A 155 7.07 29.48 5.50
N ASP A 156 8.23 29.20 6.08
CA ASP A 156 9.13 28.17 5.57
C ASP A 156 8.62 26.80 5.96
N ILE A 157 8.85 25.82 5.10
CA ILE A 157 8.35 24.46 5.27
C ILE A 157 9.52 23.49 5.38
N GLU A 158 9.57 22.73 6.46
CA GLU A 158 10.58 21.71 6.72
C GLU A 158 9.92 20.42 7.20
N ILE A 159 10.41 19.29 6.71
CA ILE A 159 9.99 17.97 7.14
C ILE A 159 11.18 17.28 7.80
N ILE A 160 11.06 16.98 9.09
CA ILE A 160 12.10 16.30 9.87
C ILE A 160 11.60 14.90 10.21
N GLU A 161 12.42 13.89 9.90
CA GLU A 161 12.11 12.50 10.21
C GLU A 161 13.28 11.79 10.87
N ALA A 162 12.97 10.79 11.69
CA ALA A 162 13.96 9.93 12.32
C ALA A 162 13.49 8.48 12.29
N HIS A 163 14.39 7.57 11.95
CA HIS A 163 14.09 6.14 11.83
C HIS A 163 15.15 5.28 12.51
N HIS A 164 14.79 4.03 12.75
CA HIS A 164 15.71 3.02 13.22
C HIS A 164 16.80 2.71 12.17
N ARG A 165 17.95 2.19 12.61
CA ARG A 165 19.14 1.91 11.78
C ARG A 165 18.93 0.94 10.61
N HIS A 166 17.82 0.17 10.63
CA HIS A 166 17.53 -0.83 9.59
C HIS A 166 16.72 -0.26 8.40
N LYS A 167 16.36 1.03 8.44
CA LYS A 167 15.73 1.69 7.30
C LYS A 167 16.77 1.90 6.20
N VAL A 168 16.42 1.50 4.97
CA VAL A 168 17.36 1.46 3.83
C VAL A 168 17.12 2.58 2.81
N ASP A 169 15.97 3.26 2.89
CA ASP A 169 15.57 4.36 2.01
C ASP A 169 15.51 5.69 2.79
N ALA A 170 15.94 6.75 2.15
CA ALA A 170 15.83 8.14 2.62
C ALA A 170 15.69 9.08 1.40
N PRO A 171 14.77 10.05 1.43
CA PRO A 171 13.73 10.24 2.45
C PRO A 171 12.74 9.07 2.51
N SER A 172 12.01 8.93 3.63
CA SER A 172 10.98 7.89 3.75
C SER A 172 9.81 8.15 2.80
N GLY A 173 9.12 7.09 2.38
CA GLY A 173 7.90 7.24 1.58
C GLY A 173 6.84 8.12 2.25
N THR A 174 6.76 8.11 3.58
CA THR A 174 5.84 8.98 4.35
C THR A 174 6.27 10.44 4.29
N ALA A 175 7.58 10.75 4.44
CA ALA A 175 8.09 12.12 4.33
C ALA A 175 7.90 12.66 2.90
N LEU A 176 8.20 11.85 1.87
CA LEU A 176 7.92 12.22 0.49
C LEU A 176 6.43 12.51 0.25
N SER A 177 5.53 11.67 0.78
CA SER A 177 4.09 11.90 0.66
C SER A 177 3.65 13.18 1.39
N MET A 178 4.22 13.50 2.56
CA MET A 178 3.96 14.79 3.23
C MET A 178 4.35 15.95 2.33
N GLY A 179 5.56 15.92 1.76
CA GLY A 179 6.05 16.94 0.82
C GLY A 179 5.17 17.05 -0.43
N GLU A 180 4.74 15.94 -1.02
CA GLU A 180 3.86 15.91 -2.18
C GLU A 180 2.48 16.54 -1.89
N HIS A 181 1.87 16.23 -0.74
CA HIS A 181 0.60 16.83 -0.32
C HIS A 181 0.70 18.34 -0.13
N ILE A 182 1.78 18.81 0.50
CA ILE A 182 2.06 20.23 0.69
C ILE A 182 2.32 20.91 -0.65
N ALA A 183 3.23 20.37 -1.46
CA ALA A 183 3.59 20.92 -2.77
C ALA A 183 2.36 21.05 -3.68
N LYS A 184 1.56 20.00 -3.80
CA LYS A 184 0.32 20.01 -4.57
C LYS A 184 -0.66 21.08 -4.09
N THR A 185 -0.79 21.26 -2.78
CA THR A 185 -1.68 22.29 -2.18
C THR A 185 -1.24 23.71 -2.53
N LEU A 186 0.08 23.93 -2.64
CA LEU A 186 0.68 25.22 -2.96
C LEU A 186 0.92 25.44 -4.46
N GLY A 187 0.49 24.50 -5.32
CA GLY A 187 0.75 24.58 -6.76
C GLY A 187 2.22 24.40 -7.14
N ARG A 188 3.00 23.74 -6.28
CA ARG A 188 4.43 23.43 -6.47
C ARG A 188 4.60 21.98 -6.91
N ASP A 189 5.76 21.66 -7.51
CA ASP A 189 6.18 20.30 -7.82
C ASP A 189 7.35 19.91 -6.88
N LEU A 190 7.18 18.87 -6.08
CA LEU A 190 8.21 18.41 -5.14
C LEU A 190 9.52 18.02 -5.84
N LYS A 191 9.49 17.60 -7.10
CA LYS A 191 10.70 17.26 -7.87
C LYS A 191 11.59 18.49 -8.11
N THR A 192 11.02 19.69 -8.18
CA THR A 192 11.72 20.94 -8.49
C THR A 192 11.88 21.85 -7.27
N HIS A 193 11.01 21.72 -6.27
CA HIS A 193 11.02 22.56 -5.05
C HIS A 193 11.51 21.80 -3.81
N GLY A 194 11.66 20.47 -3.89
CA GLY A 194 12.16 19.65 -2.79
C GLY A 194 13.66 19.78 -2.60
N VAL A 195 14.11 20.08 -1.37
CA VAL A 195 15.53 20.12 -0.97
C VAL A 195 15.76 19.04 0.08
N PHE A 196 16.30 17.90 -0.33
CA PHE A 196 16.40 16.72 0.50
C PHE A 196 17.61 16.70 1.45
N CYS A 197 18.57 17.57 1.26
CA CYS A 197 19.69 17.78 2.20
C CYS A 197 20.32 19.15 2.00
N ARG A 198 20.91 19.68 3.06
CA ARG A 198 21.77 20.87 3.04
C ARG A 198 23.02 20.59 3.82
N GLU A 199 24.16 20.94 3.27
CA GLU A 199 25.46 20.77 3.91
C GLU A 199 26.33 22.01 3.71
N GLY A 200 27.06 22.42 4.75
CA GLY A 200 27.96 23.59 4.74
C GLY A 200 27.21 24.92 4.76
N ILE A 201 27.80 25.94 4.13
CA ILE A 201 27.22 27.30 4.02
C ILE A 201 26.43 27.38 2.73
N THR A 202 25.12 27.29 2.83
CA THR A 202 24.21 27.21 1.67
C THR A 202 23.51 28.54 1.32
N GLY A 203 23.69 29.58 2.14
CA GLY A 203 22.95 30.85 2.01
C GLY A 203 21.53 30.74 2.55
N GLU A 204 20.70 31.77 2.30
CA GLU A 204 19.30 31.79 2.68
C GLU A 204 18.50 30.79 1.84
N ARG A 205 17.49 30.18 2.46
CA ARG A 205 16.54 29.29 1.77
C ARG A 205 15.61 30.09 0.87
N LYS A 206 15.23 29.49 -0.25
CA LYS A 206 14.19 30.08 -1.08
C LYS A 206 12.81 29.83 -0.47
N ARG A 207 11.91 30.76 -0.61
CA ARG A 207 10.56 30.67 -0.05
C ARG A 207 9.69 29.56 -0.61
N ASP A 208 10.01 29.09 -1.79
CA ASP A 208 9.29 28.03 -2.49
C ASP A 208 9.89 26.63 -2.27
N GLU A 209 10.98 26.51 -1.50
CA GLU A 209 11.55 25.21 -1.09
C GLU A 209 10.68 24.48 -0.06
N ILE A 210 10.73 23.15 -0.12
CA ILE A 210 10.07 22.23 0.83
C ILE A 210 11.09 21.21 1.30
#